data_f5ee54a3649db0d7cf0488f2b15afa22
#
_entry.id   f5ee54a3649db0d7cf0488f2b15afa22
#
_cell.length_a   1.000
_cell.length_b   1.000
_cell.length_c   1.000
_cell.angle_alpha   90.00
_cell.angle_beta   90.00
_cell.angle_gamma   90.00
#
_symmetry.space_group_name_H-M   'P 1'
#
loop_
_entity.id
_entity.type
_entity.pdbx_description
1 polymer ?
#
loop_
_entity_poly.entity_id
_entity_poly.type
_entity_poly.pdbx_seq_one_letter_code
_entity_poly.pdbx_strand_id
1 'polypeptide(L)'
;RLLMSDKAPNPVHEWIAQLEDEGRALGVITQNIDGLHSDAGSHNVDELHGTLNRFYCLNCDAEYTKEEVMEKTLKACERCGGPIRPDIVLYGEMLNQETISRALNKLTSADTLVVLGTSLVVQPAAGLVSNFQGDHFVIINRDQTPYDNSADIVIHDDMVDVVEALNDKS
;
A
#
# COMPACT_ATOMS: atom_id res chain seq x y z
N ARG A 1 8.78 -12.61 -14.39
CA ARG A 1 8.24 -11.32 -14.92
C ARG A 1 7.65 -10.42 -13.84
N LEU A 2 7.01 -10.99 -12.80
CA LEU A 2 6.46 -10.23 -11.66
C LEU A 2 7.55 -9.54 -10.81
N LEU A 3 8.72 -10.15 -10.68
CA LEU A 3 9.83 -9.68 -9.84
C LEU A 3 10.72 -8.62 -10.48
N MET A 4 10.55 -8.34 -11.76
CA MET A 4 11.38 -7.42 -12.54
C MET A 4 10.56 -6.20 -12.99
N SER A 5 9.88 -5.52 -12.06
CA SER A 5 9.30 -4.24 -12.43
C SER A 5 10.37 -3.17 -12.32
N ASP A 6 10.81 -2.62 -13.43
CA ASP A 6 11.65 -1.40 -13.52
C ASP A 6 10.82 -0.13 -13.17
N LYS A 7 9.76 -0.28 -12.37
CA LYS A 7 8.92 0.84 -11.96
C LYS A 7 9.60 1.59 -10.82
N ALA A 8 9.58 2.89 -10.93
CA ALA A 8 10.02 3.82 -9.90
C ALA A 8 8.80 4.49 -9.24
N PRO A 9 8.96 5.04 -8.03
CA PRO A 9 7.98 5.91 -7.43
C PRO A 9 7.54 7.03 -8.39
N ASN A 10 6.28 7.41 -8.32
CA ASN A 10 5.71 8.53 -9.07
C ASN A 10 5.48 9.73 -8.13
N PRO A 11 5.12 10.93 -8.65
CA PRO A 11 4.90 12.12 -7.84
C PRO A 11 3.93 11.94 -6.66
N VAL A 12 2.95 11.03 -6.77
CA VAL A 12 2.01 10.74 -5.68
C VAL A 12 2.70 10.03 -4.52
N HIS A 13 3.58 9.06 -4.80
CA HIS A 13 4.36 8.37 -3.78
C HIS A 13 5.28 9.34 -3.03
N GLU A 14 5.97 10.22 -3.76
CA GLU A 14 6.87 11.22 -3.22
C GLU A 14 6.13 12.26 -2.38
N TRP A 15 4.97 12.73 -2.84
CA TRP A 15 4.10 13.64 -2.10
C TRP A 15 3.64 13.06 -0.76
N ILE A 16 3.23 11.79 -0.75
CA ILE A 16 2.80 11.12 0.48
C ILE A 16 3.97 10.98 1.47
N ALA A 17 5.16 10.57 0.99
CA ALA A 17 6.37 10.48 1.81
C ALA A 17 6.73 11.84 2.42
N GLN A 18 6.65 12.93 1.63
CA GLN A 18 6.85 14.28 2.14
C GLN A 18 5.85 14.66 3.22
N LEU A 19 4.54 14.37 3.04
CA LEU A 19 3.52 14.64 4.07
C LEU A 19 3.78 13.87 5.37
N GLU A 20 4.34 12.66 5.26
CA GLU A 20 4.72 11.85 6.42
C GLU A 20 5.92 12.47 7.15
N ASP A 21 6.95 12.90 6.43
CA ASP A 21 8.13 13.59 6.99
C ASP A 21 7.77 14.93 7.66
N GLU A 22 6.79 15.64 7.11
CA GLU A 22 6.24 16.86 7.69
C GLU A 22 5.33 16.61 8.93
N GLY A 23 5.06 15.35 9.27
CA GLY A 23 4.15 14.98 10.36
C GLY A 23 2.67 15.28 10.06
N ARG A 24 2.30 15.43 8.80
CA ARG A 24 0.94 15.72 8.30
C ARG A 24 0.20 14.45 7.89
N ALA A 25 0.90 13.35 7.62
CA ALA A 25 0.31 12.07 7.35
C ALA A 25 0.68 11.05 8.43
N LEU A 26 -0.28 10.24 8.86
CA LEU A 26 -0.06 9.13 9.79
C LEU A 26 0.60 7.92 9.12
N GLY A 27 0.65 7.91 7.79
CA GLY A 27 1.21 6.87 6.94
C GLY A 27 0.25 6.42 5.85
N VAL A 28 0.57 5.30 5.22
CA VAL A 28 -0.10 4.76 4.05
C VAL A 28 -0.74 3.41 4.36
N ILE A 29 -1.95 3.22 3.84
CA ILE A 29 -2.61 1.91 3.78
C ILE A 29 -2.72 1.56 2.30
N THR A 30 -2.02 0.52 1.85
CA THR A 30 -1.99 0.18 0.43
C THR A 30 -2.42 -1.26 0.15
N GLN A 31 -3.06 -1.47 -1.00
CA GLN A 31 -3.34 -2.78 -1.57
C GLN A 31 -2.25 -3.23 -2.56
N ASN A 32 -1.33 -2.33 -2.92
CA ASN A 32 -0.21 -2.64 -3.80
C ASN A 32 0.83 -3.49 -3.08
N ILE A 33 1.52 -4.32 -3.86
CA ILE A 33 2.56 -5.25 -3.38
C ILE A 33 3.95 -4.89 -3.92
N ASP A 34 4.07 -3.75 -4.63
CA ASP A 34 5.26 -3.35 -5.37
C ASP A 34 6.35 -2.70 -4.51
N GLY A 35 6.01 -2.22 -3.31
CA GLY A 35 6.93 -1.57 -2.38
C GLY A 35 7.25 -0.12 -2.71
N LEU A 36 6.61 0.50 -3.72
CA LEU A 36 6.95 1.84 -4.21
C LEU A 36 6.75 2.95 -3.18
N HIS A 37 5.84 2.80 -2.22
CA HIS A 37 5.71 3.76 -1.13
C HIS A 37 6.97 3.80 -0.24
N SER A 38 7.51 2.64 0.11
CA SER A 38 8.75 2.55 0.87
C SER A 38 9.95 3.05 0.06
N ASP A 39 9.99 2.74 -1.23
CA ASP A 39 11.04 3.21 -2.14
C ASP A 39 11.01 4.74 -2.31
N ALA A 40 9.84 5.37 -2.17
CA ALA A 40 9.66 6.83 -2.17
C ALA A 40 10.05 7.51 -0.84
N GLY A 41 10.32 6.73 0.22
CA GLY A 41 10.70 7.24 1.54
C GLY A 41 9.61 7.18 2.59
N SER A 42 8.40 6.67 2.30
CA SER A 42 7.39 6.46 3.34
C SER A 42 7.84 5.43 4.37
N HIS A 43 7.70 5.76 5.65
CA HIS A 43 8.17 4.94 6.77
C HIS A 43 7.07 4.09 7.42
N ASN A 44 5.81 4.52 7.28
CA ASN A 44 4.68 3.93 7.98
C ASN A 44 3.64 3.37 7.00
N VAL A 45 4.04 2.32 6.27
CA VAL A 45 3.25 1.68 5.22
C VAL A 45 2.61 0.38 5.71
N ASP A 46 1.29 0.29 5.63
CA ASP A 46 0.54 -0.95 5.86
C ASP A 46 0.19 -1.60 4.51
N GLU A 47 0.99 -2.58 4.12
CA GLU A 47 0.81 -3.37 2.90
C GLU A 47 -0.22 -4.49 3.15
N LEU A 48 -1.50 -4.22 2.90
CA LEU A 48 -2.62 -5.14 3.21
C LEU A 48 -2.51 -6.49 2.48
N HIS A 49 -1.96 -6.47 1.27
CA HIS A 49 -1.77 -7.68 0.47
C HIS A 49 -0.33 -8.20 0.49
N GLY A 50 0.48 -7.75 1.47
CA GLY A 50 1.88 -8.10 1.58
C GLY A 50 2.76 -7.39 0.57
N THR A 51 3.97 -7.93 0.34
CA THR A 51 5.00 -7.27 -0.47
C THR A 51 5.83 -8.25 -1.30
N LEU A 52 6.26 -7.80 -2.48
CA LEU A 52 7.25 -8.51 -3.31
C LEU A 52 8.70 -8.28 -2.85
N ASN A 53 8.93 -7.41 -1.87
CA ASN A 53 10.26 -7.12 -1.35
C ASN A 53 10.72 -8.12 -0.28
N ARG A 54 9.81 -8.95 0.22
CA ARG A 54 10.09 -9.99 1.22
C ARG A 54 9.62 -11.35 0.74
N PHE A 55 10.42 -12.38 1.07
CA PHE A 55 10.16 -13.78 0.79
C PHE A 55 10.34 -14.59 2.05
N TYR A 56 9.68 -15.73 2.13
CA TYR A 56 9.85 -16.66 3.25
C TYR A 56 9.76 -18.12 2.81
N CYS A 57 10.38 -18.99 3.61
CA CYS A 57 10.34 -20.42 3.41
C CYS A 57 9.09 -21.02 4.04
N LEU A 58 8.34 -21.81 3.27
CA LEU A 58 7.11 -22.49 3.75
C LEU A 58 7.36 -23.58 4.81
N ASN A 59 8.61 -24.03 4.99
CA ASN A 59 8.93 -25.14 5.91
C ASN A 59 9.56 -24.67 7.22
N CYS A 60 10.29 -23.53 7.22
CA CYS A 60 11.07 -23.14 8.41
C CYS A 60 11.03 -21.65 8.68
N ASP A 61 10.19 -20.90 7.97
CA ASP A 61 9.96 -19.46 8.10
C ASP A 61 11.23 -18.60 7.98
N ALA A 62 12.29 -19.13 7.36
CA ALA A 62 13.48 -18.33 7.05
C ALA A 62 13.09 -17.23 6.07
N GLU A 63 13.43 -15.99 6.40
CA GLU A 63 13.12 -14.81 5.59
C GLU A 63 14.27 -14.48 4.64
N TYR A 64 13.93 -13.90 3.49
CA TYR A 64 14.84 -13.47 2.44
C TYR A 64 14.35 -12.15 1.84
N THR A 65 15.27 -11.29 1.48
CA THR A 65 14.92 -10.09 0.70
C THR A 65 14.75 -10.45 -0.79
N LYS A 66 14.11 -9.55 -1.52
CA LYS A 66 14.00 -9.67 -2.98
C LYS A 66 15.38 -9.74 -3.64
N GLU A 67 16.31 -8.91 -3.18
CA GLU A 67 17.69 -8.85 -3.69
C GLU A 67 18.40 -10.19 -3.50
N GLU A 68 18.34 -10.78 -2.30
CA GLU A 68 18.94 -12.09 -2.02
C GLU A 68 18.38 -13.19 -2.93
N VAL A 69 17.06 -13.21 -3.11
CA VAL A 69 16.40 -14.19 -3.99
C VAL A 69 16.82 -14.01 -5.45
N MET A 70 16.91 -12.76 -5.91
CA MET A 70 17.25 -12.44 -7.30
C MET A 70 18.73 -12.65 -7.60
N GLU A 71 19.63 -12.13 -6.77
CA GLU A 71 21.08 -12.22 -6.97
C GLU A 71 21.57 -13.67 -6.93
N LYS A 72 21.08 -14.44 -5.95
CA LYS A 72 21.44 -15.85 -5.80
C LYS A 72 20.61 -16.78 -6.68
N THR A 73 19.60 -16.26 -7.39
CA THR A 73 18.65 -17.08 -8.17
C THR A 73 18.08 -18.24 -7.34
N LEU A 74 17.67 -17.93 -6.10
CA LEU A 74 17.24 -18.93 -5.13
C LEU A 74 15.99 -19.67 -5.62
N LYS A 75 16.10 -20.98 -5.72
CA LYS A 75 14.97 -21.88 -6.05
C LYS A 75 14.40 -22.58 -4.82
N ALA A 76 15.17 -22.61 -3.73
CA ALA A 76 14.83 -23.27 -2.49
C ALA A 76 15.53 -22.58 -1.32
N CYS A 77 15.02 -22.80 -0.12
CA CYS A 77 15.55 -22.27 1.12
C CYS A 77 16.97 -22.77 1.38
N GLU A 78 17.93 -21.87 1.61
CA GLU A 78 19.32 -22.21 1.92
C GLU A 78 19.44 -22.95 3.27
N ARG A 79 18.48 -22.74 4.19
CA ARG A 79 18.49 -23.34 5.54
C ARG A 79 17.97 -24.78 5.58
N CYS A 80 16.90 -25.09 4.83
CA CYS A 80 16.23 -26.40 4.94
C CYS A 80 15.87 -27.06 3.61
N GLY A 81 16.17 -26.42 2.48
CA GLY A 81 15.81 -26.91 1.15
C GLY A 81 14.33 -26.80 0.79
N GLY A 82 13.51 -26.21 1.66
CA GLY A 82 12.10 -26.03 1.42
C GLY A 82 11.74 -24.97 0.38
N PRO A 83 10.48 -24.94 -0.11
CA PRO A 83 10.05 -23.96 -1.10
C PRO A 83 10.01 -22.55 -0.50
N ILE A 84 10.43 -21.57 -1.31
CA ILE A 84 10.39 -20.13 -0.99
C ILE A 84 9.27 -19.49 -1.78
N ARG A 85 8.49 -18.60 -1.15
CA ARG A 85 7.49 -17.78 -1.83
C ARG A 85 7.59 -16.31 -1.42
N PRO A 86 7.11 -15.36 -2.26
CA PRO A 86 6.95 -13.98 -1.85
C PRO A 86 5.90 -13.86 -0.74
N ASP A 87 6.08 -12.88 0.14
CA ASP A 87 5.16 -12.57 1.22
C ASP A 87 3.98 -11.70 0.70
N ILE A 88 3.14 -12.34 -0.12
CA ILE A 88 1.94 -11.73 -0.69
C ILE A 88 0.71 -12.58 -0.36
N VAL A 89 -0.42 -11.90 -0.19
CA VAL A 89 -1.72 -12.53 0.04
C VAL A 89 -2.32 -12.97 -1.30
N LEU A 90 -2.56 -14.27 -1.45
CA LEU A 90 -3.21 -14.84 -2.62
C LEU A 90 -4.73 -14.95 -2.42
N TYR A 91 -5.47 -15.17 -3.53
CA TYR A 91 -6.91 -15.38 -3.46
C TYR A 91 -7.27 -16.54 -2.52
N GLY A 92 -8.16 -16.24 -1.57
CA GLY A 92 -8.57 -17.21 -0.53
C GLY A 92 -7.71 -17.22 0.72
N GLU A 93 -6.58 -16.49 0.74
CA GLU A 93 -5.78 -16.31 1.94
C GLU A 93 -6.32 -15.12 2.77
N MET A 94 -6.13 -15.18 4.08
CA MET A 94 -6.54 -14.10 4.99
C MET A 94 -5.48 -13.01 5.02
N LEU A 95 -5.93 -11.76 5.14
CA LEU A 95 -5.04 -10.63 5.40
C LEU A 95 -4.36 -10.79 6.78
N ASN A 96 -3.16 -10.24 6.91
CA ASN A 96 -2.43 -10.24 8.18
C ASN A 96 -3.18 -9.39 9.22
N GLN A 97 -3.54 -9.99 10.35
CA GLN A 97 -4.35 -9.34 11.40
C GLN A 97 -3.63 -8.16 12.07
N GLU A 98 -2.32 -8.23 12.19
CA GLU A 98 -1.52 -7.16 12.75
C GLU A 98 -1.49 -5.94 11.81
N THR A 99 -1.33 -6.18 10.51
CA THR A 99 -1.41 -5.12 9.49
C THR A 99 -2.80 -4.47 9.46
N ILE A 100 -3.87 -5.28 9.53
CA ILE A 100 -5.24 -4.75 9.64
C ILE A 100 -5.40 -3.90 10.89
N SER A 101 -4.91 -4.34 12.04
CA SER A 101 -5.02 -3.59 13.30
C SER A 101 -4.30 -2.25 13.23
N ARG A 102 -3.10 -2.19 12.62
CA ARG A 102 -2.38 -0.92 12.40
C ARG A 102 -3.15 0.00 11.45
N ALA A 103 -3.67 -0.53 10.35
CA ALA A 103 -4.48 0.22 9.40
C ALA A 103 -5.75 0.80 10.05
N LEU A 104 -6.45 0.02 10.85
CA LEU A 104 -7.62 0.47 11.61
C LEU A 104 -7.28 1.57 12.61
N ASN A 105 -6.16 1.46 13.31
CA ASN A 105 -5.70 2.51 14.22
C ASN A 105 -5.43 3.83 13.50
N LYS A 106 -4.81 3.79 12.31
CA LYS A 106 -4.63 4.99 11.47
C LYS A 106 -5.96 5.60 11.07
N LEU A 107 -6.89 4.78 10.55
CA LEU A 107 -8.21 5.24 10.10
C LEU A 107 -9.05 5.87 11.22
N THR A 108 -8.99 5.31 12.43
CA THR A 108 -9.75 5.85 13.58
C THR A 108 -9.09 7.06 14.24
N SER A 109 -7.81 7.30 13.97
CA SER A 109 -7.05 8.42 14.56
C SER A 109 -6.87 9.60 13.60
N ALA A 110 -7.13 9.41 12.31
CA ALA A 110 -6.96 10.45 11.31
C ALA A 110 -8.15 11.42 11.28
N ASP A 111 -7.88 12.71 11.12
CA ASP A 111 -8.89 13.74 10.85
C ASP A 111 -9.35 13.72 9.40
N THR A 112 -8.44 13.34 8.51
CA THR A 112 -8.66 13.34 7.06
C THR A 112 -8.25 12.00 6.47
N LEU A 113 -9.11 11.42 5.66
CA LEU A 113 -8.83 10.27 4.80
C LEU A 113 -8.75 10.72 3.35
N VAL A 114 -7.64 10.45 2.70
CA VAL A 114 -7.47 10.65 1.26
C VAL A 114 -7.30 9.30 0.57
N VAL A 115 -8.23 8.97 -0.31
CA VAL A 115 -8.19 7.75 -1.13
C VAL A 115 -7.70 8.09 -2.52
N LEU A 116 -6.67 7.37 -2.99
CA LEU A 116 -5.96 7.65 -4.23
C LEU A 116 -5.91 6.41 -5.13
N GLY A 117 -6.38 6.52 -6.37
CA GLY A 117 -6.17 5.56 -7.44
C GLY A 117 -6.67 4.13 -7.17
N THR A 118 -7.78 3.99 -6.45
CA THR A 118 -8.39 2.68 -6.19
C THR A 118 -9.89 2.69 -6.44
N SER A 119 -10.40 1.60 -7.01
CA SER A 119 -11.84 1.42 -7.23
C SER A 119 -12.65 1.14 -5.96
N LEU A 120 -11.98 0.84 -4.83
CA LEU A 120 -12.62 0.47 -3.55
C LEU A 120 -13.64 -0.70 -3.66
N VAL A 121 -13.39 -1.67 -4.54
CA VAL A 121 -14.25 -2.86 -4.70
C VAL A 121 -13.64 -4.15 -4.17
N VAL A 122 -12.32 -4.22 -4.02
CA VAL A 122 -11.60 -5.43 -3.58
C VAL A 122 -11.73 -5.60 -2.08
N GLN A 123 -12.51 -6.59 -1.66
CA GLN A 123 -12.69 -6.93 -0.26
C GLN A 123 -11.61 -7.91 0.24
N PRO A 124 -11.25 -7.88 1.55
CA PRO A 124 -11.82 -7.06 2.62
C PRO A 124 -11.19 -5.65 2.74
N ALA A 125 -10.14 -5.36 1.98
CA ALA A 125 -9.38 -4.11 2.10
C ALA A 125 -10.25 -2.85 1.85
N ALA A 126 -11.12 -2.87 0.84
CA ALA A 126 -12.03 -1.78 0.56
C ALA A 126 -12.99 -1.47 1.72
N GLY A 127 -13.39 -2.50 2.47
CA GLY A 127 -14.27 -2.36 3.63
C GLY A 127 -13.64 -1.60 4.82
N LEU A 128 -12.32 -1.47 4.87
CA LEU A 128 -11.64 -0.74 5.94
C LEU A 128 -12.01 0.75 5.94
N VAL A 129 -12.30 1.34 4.78
CA VAL A 129 -12.70 2.75 4.63
C VAL A 129 -13.90 3.10 5.52
N SER A 130 -14.86 2.19 5.70
CA SER A 130 -16.02 2.41 6.57
C SER A 130 -15.70 2.54 8.06
N ASN A 131 -14.47 2.28 8.48
CA ASN A 131 -14.01 2.50 9.85
C ASN A 131 -13.42 3.91 10.07
N PHE A 132 -13.30 4.73 9.02
CA PHE A 132 -12.88 6.11 9.15
C PHE A 132 -13.92 6.92 9.96
N GLN A 133 -13.44 7.71 10.91
CA GLN A 133 -14.28 8.48 11.85
C GLN A 133 -13.90 9.96 11.90
N GLY A 134 -12.98 10.41 11.04
CA GLY A 134 -12.56 11.80 10.97
C GLY A 134 -13.55 12.70 10.22
N ASP A 135 -13.19 13.97 10.08
CA ASP A 135 -14.05 15.02 9.59
C ASP A 135 -14.05 15.19 8.06
N HIS A 136 -12.99 14.70 7.38
CA HIS A 136 -12.78 14.95 5.95
C HIS A 136 -12.45 13.67 5.18
N PHE A 137 -13.33 13.30 4.27
CA PHE A 137 -13.13 12.16 3.38
C PHE A 137 -13.00 12.64 1.93
N VAL A 138 -11.84 12.39 1.32
CA VAL A 138 -11.49 12.80 -0.04
C VAL A 138 -11.21 11.58 -0.91
N ILE A 139 -11.77 11.54 -2.11
CA ILE A 139 -11.49 10.51 -3.11
C ILE A 139 -10.93 11.17 -4.37
N ILE A 140 -9.76 10.70 -4.82
CA ILE A 140 -9.15 11.07 -6.10
C ILE A 140 -8.97 9.79 -6.90
N ASN A 141 -9.86 9.55 -7.86
CA ASN A 141 -9.85 8.35 -8.67
C ASN A 141 -10.51 8.63 -10.02
N ARG A 142 -9.96 8.12 -11.11
CA ARG A 142 -10.51 8.36 -12.48
C ARG A 142 -11.95 7.91 -12.63
N ASP A 143 -12.26 6.72 -12.12
CA ASP A 143 -13.57 6.11 -12.22
C ASP A 143 -14.37 6.32 -10.92
N GLN A 144 -15.70 6.19 -11.02
CA GLN A 144 -16.57 6.22 -9.85
C GLN A 144 -16.28 5.06 -8.90
N THR A 145 -16.47 5.33 -7.60
CA THR A 145 -16.33 4.34 -6.54
C THR A 145 -17.64 4.15 -5.77
N PRO A 146 -17.84 3.02 -5.09
CA PRO A 146 -19.01 2.81 -4.23
C PRO A 146 -19.11 3.82 -3.06
N TYR A 147 -18.05 4.54 -2.76
CA TYR A 147 -17.95 5.48 -1.63
C TYR A 147 -18.09 6.95 -2.03
N ASP A 148 -18.25 7.28 -3.32
CA ASP A 148 -18.34 8.67 -3.79
C ASP A 148 -19.42 9.47 -3.05
N ASN A 149 -20.59 8.86 -2.80
CA ASN A 149 -21.67 9.51 -2.08
C ASN A 149 -21.39 9.74 -0.59
N SER A 150 -20.34 9.13 -0.05
CA SER A 150 -19.95 9.24 1.37
C SER A 150 -18.77 10.18 1.56
N ALA A 151 -18.10 10.58 0.47
CA ALA A 151 -16.97 11.47 0.50
C ALA A 151 -17.40 12.95 0.47
N ASP A 152 -16.65 13.81 1.16
CA ASP A 152 -16.85 15.26 1.13
C ASP A 152 -16.36 15.87 -0.17
N ILE A 153 -15.27 15.31 -0.72
CA ILE A 153 -14.69 15.76 -1.98
C ILE A 153 -14.39 14.54 -2.84
N VAL A 154 -14.87 14.58 -4.09
CA VAL A 154 -14.59 13.56 -5.11
C VAL A 154 -14.00 14.25 -6.34
N ILE A 155 -12.83 13.80 -6.78
CA ILE A 155 -12.14 14.29 -7.97
C ILE A 155 -11.95 13.11 -8.92
N HIS A 156 -12.68 13.12 -10.05
CA HIS A 156 -12.55 12.14 -11.12
C HIS A 156 -11.50 12.58 -12.13
N ASP A 157 -10.22 12.41 -11.75
CA ASP A 157 -9.08 12.78 -12.59
C ASP A 157 -7.88 11.85 -12.31
N ASP A 158 -6.80 12.05 -13.06
CA ASP A 158 -5.52 11.39 -12.78
C ASP A 158 -4.95 11.91 -11.45
N MET A 159 -4.66 11.00 -10.53
CA MET A 159 -4.14 11.37 -9.21
C MET A 159 -2.77 12.07 -9.29
N VAL A 160 -1.96 11.81 -10.33
CA VAL A 160 -0.66 12.48 -10.53
C VAL A 160 -0.90 13.93 -10.89
N ASP A 161 -1.77 14.20 -11.87
CA ASP A 161 -2.10 15.55 -12.31
C ASP A 161 -2.68 16.39 -11.15
N VAL A 162 -3.55 15.78 -10.33
CA VAL A 162 -4.12 16.46 -9.15
C VAL A 162 -3.05 16.80 -8.12
N VAL A 163 -2.14 15.88 -7.80
CA VAL A 163 -1.07 16.10 -6.82
C VAL A 163 -0.09 17.15 -7.32
N GLU A 164 0.30 17.11 -8.59
CA GLU A 164 1.17 18.12 -9.18
C GLU A 164 0.54 19.52 -9.11
N ALA A 165 -0.76 19.64 -9.43
CA ALA A 165 -1.50 20.90 -9.32
C ALA A 165 -1.64 21.41 -7.87
N LEU A 166 -1.60 20.54 -6.86
CA LEU A 166 -1.56 20.93 -5.44
C LEU A 166 -0.20 21.46 -5.04
N ASN A 167 0.88 20.82 -5.51
CA ASN A 167 2.26 21.22 -5.21
C ASN A 167 2.63 22.57 -5.85
N ASP A 168 2.13 22.85 -7.07
CA ASP A 168 2.38 24.12 -7.76
C ASP A 168 1.76 25.34 -7.04
N LYS A 169 0.86 25.11 -6.10
CA LYS A 169 0.17 26.17 -5.33
C LYS A 169 0.68 26.33 -3.89
N SER A 170 1.60 25.49 -3.48
CA SER A 170 2.19 25.49 -2.14
C SER A 170 3.54 26.19 -2.13
#